data_1d5942985ac6400bcd67822410659d5c
#
_entry.id   1d5942985ac6400bcd67822410659d5c
#
_cell.length_a   1.000
_cell.length_b   1.000
_cell.length_c   1.000
_cell.angle_alpha   90.00
_cell.angle_beta   90.00
_cell.angle_gamma   90.00
#
_symmetry.space_group_name_H-M   'P 1'
#
loop_
_entity.id
_entity.type
_entity.pdbx_description
1 polymer ?
#
loop_
_entity_poly.entity_id
_entity_poly.type
_entity_poly.pdbx_seq_one_letter_code
_entity_poly.pdbx_strand_id
1 'polypeptide(L)'
;MPFKFQTSTFNNYLNIHSMKKVLFIFAIVLFLAGCGGKEGDKTARLSQLKKDRDKLTEEIVKLEKELTPLNAVQATYVKVDVLTKQLFEHYIEVQGRIDGNENIAVSPRNQGGVITKILVHEGDYVASGQVLAEMDAEVMKQQLTDLKNKLAFVTDIFNRQKALWDQKIGSELQYLKAKNDMESVQYGIATLEDQIRMSVITAPINGTIEDIPIKVGQMASSASPIPAFRIVNFSKAKALADVGEAYSAKVKTGDQVKVYLPDLKDELTERVTFASKYINPTNRTFLVEVAFAAPNLNLRANMIAVLRIKDYENRAAIAIPQNYIQKSPDEGSFVFVAVDENGKKTALKKIVTPGVTYNGLTEISNGLSEGDKIISAGYKDLYNGQFIEF
;
A
#
# COMPACT_ATOMS: atom_id res chain seq x y z
N MET A 1 -19.97 5.78 51.95
CA MET A 1 -21.32 5.85 52.55
C MET A 1 -22.22 4.90 51.79
N PRO A 2 -22.81 3.92 52.47
CA PRO A 2 -23.65 2.93 51.85
C PRO A 2 -25.11 3.26 52.10
N PHE A 3 -26.00 2.82 51.22
CA PHE A 3 -27.42 2.68 51.61
C PHE A 3 -27.90 1.27 51.25
N LYS A 4 -28.16 0.53 52.31
CA LYS A 4 -29.01 -0.65 52.43
C LYS A 4 -30.46 -0.20 52.49
N PHE A 5 -31.36 -1.03 51.99
CA PHE A 5 -32.69 -1.38 52.58
C PHE A 5 -33.12 -2.69 51.86
N GLN A 6 -33.20 -3.89 52.43
CA GLN A 6 -34.00 -4.46 53.51
C GLN A 6 -35.51 -4.08 53.36
N THR A 7 -36.45 -4.93 53.23
CA THR A 7 -36.93 -6.06 54.01
C THR A 7 -38.16 -6.66 53.34
N SER A 8 -38.35 -7.97 53.36
CA SER A 8 -39.22 -8.81 54.21
C SER A 8 -40.69 -8.74 53.74
N THR A 9 -41.53 -9.76 53.67
CA THR A 9 -41.79 -10.89 54.54
C THR A 9 -42.85 -11.81 53.94
N PHE A 10 -42.88 -13.07 54.43
CA PHE A 10 -44.01 -13.98 54.70
C PHE A 10 -44.71 -14.73 53.57
N ASN A 11 -44.42 -15.99 53.42
CA ASN A 11 -45.00 -17.17 54.11
C ASN A 11 -46.40 -17.64 53.71
N ASN A 12 -46.45 -18.90 53.38
CA ASN A 12 -47.52 -19.89 53.38
C ASN A 12 -48.11 -20.23 52.00
N TYR A 13 -48.00 -21.45 51.54
CA TYR A 13 -48.67 -22.68 51.97
C TYR A 13 -48.21 -23.87 51.14
N LEU A 14 -47.73 -24.87 51.81
CA LEU A 14 -48.09 -26.28 51.77
C LEU A 14 -48.63 -26.92 50.46
N ASN A 15 -47.90 -27.99 50.09
CA ASN A 15 -48.49 -29.21 49.52
C ASN A 15 -48.98 -29.22 48.07
N ILE A 16 -48.08 -28.90 47.16
CA ILE A 16 -48.30 -29.30 45.74
C ILE A 16 -47.07 -30.09 45.22
N HIS A 17 -46.16 -30.50 46.09
CA HIS A 17 -44.89 -31.13 45.68
C HIS A 17 -44.97 -32.64 45.45
N SER A 18 -46.04 -33.30 45.85
CA SER A 18 -46.21 -34.77 45.67
C SER A 18 -46.86 -35.14 44.32
N MET A 19 -47.84 -34.35 43.86
CA MET A 19 -48.50 -34.64 42.58
C MET A 19 -47.68 -34.20 41.33
N LYS A 20 -46.87 -33.20 41.47
CA LYS A 20 -46.01 -32.75 40.34
C LYS A 20 -44.84 -33.73 40.08
N LYS A 21 -44.36 -34.43 41.06
CA LYS A 21 -43.26 -35.44 40.87
C LYS A 21 -43.76 -36.70 40.14
N VAL A 22 -44.97 -37.14 40.35
CA VAL A 22 -45.53 -38.30 39.65
C VAL A 22 -45.92 -37.96 38.22
N LEU A 23 -46.42 -36.74 37.95
CA LEU A 23 -46.69 -36.29 36.59
C LEU A 23 -45.44 -35.99 35.76
N PHE A 24 -44.34 -35.57 36.43
CA PHE A 24 -43.04 -35.33 35.80
C PHE A 24 -42.29 -36.60 35.42
N ILE A 25 -42.45 -37.67 36.23
CA ILE A 25 -41.83 -38.98 35.94
C ILE A 25 -42.61 -39.64 34.77
N PHE A 26 -43.93 -39.48 34.68
CA PHE A 26 -44.70 -40.03 33.56
C PHE A 26 -44.46 -39.26 32.25
N ALA A 27 -44.20 -37.93 32.31
CA ALA A 27 -43.81 -37.11 31.15
C ALA A 27 -42.38 -37.43 30.67
N ILE A 28 -41.44 -37.78 31.57
CA ILE A 28 -40.07 -38.13 31.20
C ILE A 28 -40.01 -39.54 30.58
N VAL A 29 -40.85 -40.49 31.00
CA VAL A 29 -40.93 -41.81 30.37
C VAL A 29 -41.58 -41.79 28.99
N LEU A 30 -42.49 -40.84 28.71
CA LEU A 30 -43.02 -40.62 27.36
C LEU A 30 -42.06 -39.89 26.43
N PHE A 31 -41.12 -39.12 26.98
CA PHE A 31 -40.11 -38.43 26.16
C PHE A 31 -38.91 -39.29 25.80
N LEU A 32 -38.65 -40.38 26.53
CA LEU A 32 -37.55 -41.32 26.26
C LEU A 32 -37.92 -42.44 25.27
N ALA A 33 -39.19 -42.55 24.89
CA ALA A 33 -39.63 -43.50 23.87
C ALA A 33 -39.69 -42.88 22.46
N GLY A 34 -39.33 -41.58 22.28
CA GLY A 34 -39.45 -40.85 21.01
C GLY A 34 -38.15 -40.50 20.33
N CYS A 35 -36.96 -40.88 20.86
CA CYS A 35 -35.66 -40.52 20.27
C CYS A 35 -34.83 -41.74 19.83
N GLY A 36 -35.45 -42.64 19.11
CA GLY A 36 -34.84 -43.74 18.37
C GLY A 36 -35.22 -43.63 16.88
N GLY A 37 -34.98 -42.48 16.27
CA GLY A 37 -35.33 -42.23 14.88
C GLY A 37 -34.12 -42.15 14.00
N LYS A 38 -33.65 -43.30 13.49
CA LYS A 38 -33.74 -43.60 12.07
C LYS A 38 -33.00 -42.63 11.12
N GLU A 39 -31.66 -42.72 11.10
CA GLU A 39 -30.89 -42.31 9.92
C GLU A 39 -31.29 -43.20 8.70
N GLY A 40 -31.76 -44.41 8.93
CA GLY A 40 -32.28 -45.26 7.86
C GLY A 40 -33.56 -44.78 7.19
N ASP A 41 -34.39 -43.95 7.89
CA ASP A 41 -35.64 -43.44 7.32
C ASP A 41 -35.43 -42.19 6.45
N LYS A 42 -34.40 -41.40 6.71
CA LYS A 42 -34.05 -40.26 5.88
C LYS A 42 -33.43 -40.69 4.56
N THR A 43 -32.60 -41.71 4.56
CA THR A 43 -32.00 -42.27 3.33
C THR A 43 -33.04 -43.04 2.51
N ALA A 44 -33.95 -43.77 3.12
CA ALA A 44 -35.07 -44.39 2.44
C ALA A 44 -36.02 -43.33 1.82
N ARG A 45 -36.34 -42.29 2.59
CA ARG A 45 -37.17 -41.18 2.12
C ARG A 45 -36.50 -40.35 1.00
N LEU A 46 -35.18 -40.17 1.09
CA LEU A 46 -34.39 -39.50 0.01
C LEU A 46 -34.39 -40.35 -1.25
N SER A 47 -34.23 -41.68 -1.14
CA SER A 47 -34.29 -42.60 -2.28
C SER A 47 -35.68 -42.66 -2.93
N GLN A 48 -36.73 -42.56 -2.10
CA GLN A 48 -38.12 -42.46 -2.57
C GLN A 48 -38.36 -41.16 -3.33
N LEU A 49 -37.97 -40.03 -2.75
CA LEU A 49 -38.08 -38.71 -3.40
C LEU A 49 -37.27 -38.62 -4.70
N LYS A 50 -36.13 -39.27 -4.79
CA LYS A 50 -35.36 -39.39 -6.04
C LYS A 50 -36.11 -40.18 -7.09
N LYS A 51 -36.71 -41.31 -6.73
CA LYS A 51 -37.55 -42.10 -7.66
C LYS A 51 -38.81 -41.36 -8.10
N ASP A 52 -39.44 -40.63 -7.22
CA ASP A 52 -40.62 -39.81 -7.55
C ASP A 52 -40.23 -38.62 -8.45
N ARG A 53 -39.07 -38.01 -8.22
CA ARG A 53 -38.49 -36.99 -9.12
C ARG A 53 -38.24 -37.57 -10.51
N ASP A 54 -37.61 -38.75 -10.59
CA ASP A 54 -37.28 -39.40 -11.87
C ASP A 54 -38.53 -39.77 -12.64
N LYS A 55 -39.58 -40.27 -11.95
CA LYS A 55 -40.91 -40.52 -12.55
C LYS A 55 -41.60 -39.24 -13.04
N LEU A 56 -41.58 -38.18 -12.23
CA LEU A 56 -42.11 -36.90 -12.63
C LEU A 56 -41.35 -36.30 -13.83
N THR A 57 -40.05 -36.50 -13.87
CA THR A 57 -39.21 -36.06 -15.01
C THR A 57 -39.56 -36.84 -16.30
N GLU A 58 -39.80 -38.16 -16.19
CA GLU A 58 -40.25 -38.96 -17.34
C GLU A 58 -41.66 -38.55 -17.81
N GLU A 59 -42.56 -38.22 -16.87
CA GLU A 59 -43.91 -37.77 -17.14
C GLU A 59 -43.92 -36.37 -17.77
N ILE A 60 -43.04 -35.46 -17.29
CA ILE A 60 -42.82 -34.15 -17.92
C ILE A 60 -42.32 -34.31 -19.36
N VAL A 61 -41.29 -35.15 -19.60
CA VAL A 61 -40.79 -35.41 -20.95
C VAL A 61 -41.84 -36.00 -21.85
N LYS A 62 -42.74 -36.84 -21.31
CA LYS A 62 -43.86 -37.44 -22.07
C LYS A 62 -44.90 -36.42 -22.40
N LEU A 63 -45.30 -35.59 -21.47
CA LEU A 63 -46.25 -34.48 -21.66
C LEU A 63 -45.67 -33.41 -22.60
N GLU A 64 -44.41 -33.08 -22.46
CA GLU A 64 -43.72 -32.18 -23.38
C GLU A 64 -43.68 -32.75 -24.81
N LYS A 65 -43.50 -34.05 -24.96
CA LYS A 65 -43.54 -34.72 -26.27
C LYS A 65 -44.92 -34.78 -26.88
N GLU A 66 -45.97 -34.89 -26.07
CA GLU A 66 -47.38 -34.85 -26.46
C GLU A 66 -47.87 -33.44 -26.78
N LEU A 67 -47.33 -32.42 -26.09
CA LEU A 67 -47.64 -31.02 -26.32
C LEU A 67 -46.83 -30.39 -27.48
N THR A 68 -45.75 -31.02 -27.91
CA THR A 68 -44.87 -30.52 -28.99
C THR A 68 -45.51 -30.35 -30.38
N PRO A 69 -46.69 -30.98 -30.73
CA PRO A 69 -47.32 -30.64 -32.00
C PRO A 69 -48.18 -29.37 -32.02
N LEU A 70 -48.45 -28.73 -30.86
CA LEU A 70 -49.38 -27.61 -30.76
C LEU A 70 -48.78 -26.25 -30.48
N ASN A 71 -47.53 -26.18 -30.03
CA ASN A 71 -46.84 -24.91 -29.91
C ASN A 71 -45.53 -24.99 -30.72
N ALA A 72 -45.43 -24.22 -31.78
CA ALA A 72 -44.15 -23.90 -32.36
C ALA A 72 -43.24 -23.41 -31.22
N VAL A 73 -42.21 -24.20 -30.87
CA VAL A 73 -41.25 -23.82 -29.81
C VAL A 73 -40.69 -22.47 -30.21
N GLN A 74 -41.19 -21.41 -29.59
CA GLN A 74 -40.68 -20.07 -29.84
C GLN A 74 -39.23 -20.05 -29.37
N ALA A 75 -38.32 -19.98 -30.33
CA ALA A 75 -36.91 -19.81 -30.03
C ALA A 75 -36.72 -18.48 -29.33
N THR A 76 -35.99 -18.48 -28.22
CA THR A 76 -35.66 -17.26 -27.52
C THR A 76 -34.51 -16.56 -28.26
N TYR A 77 -34.72 -15.30 -28.64
CA TYR A 77 -33.68 -14.51 -29.27
C TYR A 77 -32.59 -14.17 -28.28
N VAL A 78 -31.35 -14.50 -28.61
CA VAL A 78 -30.18 -14.26 -27.78
C VAL A 78 -29.06 -13.61 -28.59
N LYS A 79 -28.17 -12.89 -27.94
CA LYS A 79 -26.92 -12.44 -28.53
C LYS A 79 -25.80 -13.40 -28.13
N VAL A 80 -24.94 -13.76 -29.08
CA VAL A 80 -23.79 -14.63 -28.82
C VAL A 80 -22.51 -13.92 -29.21
N ASP A 81 -21.45 -14.16 -28.40
CA ASP A 81 -20.10 -13.74 -28.69
C ASP A 81 -19.18 -14.96 -28.75
N VAL A 82 -18.27 -14.98 -29.72
CA VAL A 82 -17.30 -16.08 -29.85
C VAL A 82 -16.14 -15.82 -28.90
N LEU A 83 -15.82 -16.83 -28.10
CA LEU A 83 -14.70 -16.72 -27.16
C LEU A 83 -13.37 -16.90 -27.88
N THR A 84 -12.46 -15.99 -27.63
CA THR A 84 -11.07 -16.03 -28.06
C THR A 84 -10.15 -15.93 -26.86
N LYS A 85 -8.97 -16.52 -26.98
CA LYS A 85 -7.92 -16.29 -25.99
C LYS A 85 -7.41 -14.87 -26.12
N GLN A 86 -7.24 -14.22 -24.99
CA GLN A 86 -6.76 -12.85 -24.91
C GLN A 86 -5.78 -12.66 -23.76
N LEU A 87 -5.00 -11.58 -23.82
CA LEU A 87 -4.17 -11.17 -22.70
C LEU A 87 -5.07 -10.72 -21.55
N PHE A 88 -4.90 -11.34 -20.40
CA PHE A 88 -5.56 -10.95 -19.15
C PHE A 88 -4.51 -10.57 -18.12
N GLU A 89 -4.59 -9.35 -17.63
CA GLU A 89 -3.70 -8.82 -16.59
C GLU A 89 -4.52 -8.36 -15.40
N HIS A 90 -4.01 -8.63 -14.21
CA HIS A 90 -4.56 -8.10 -12.97
C HIS A 90 -3.56 -7.16 -12.32
N TYR A 91 -4.05 -6.06 -11.79
CA TYR A 91 -3.26 -5.05 -11.12
C TYR A 91 -3.80 -4.79 -9.72
N ILE A 92 -2.89 -4.69 -8.76
CA ILE A 92 -3.16 -4.17 -7.43
C ILE A 92 -3.09 -2.65 -7.54
N GLU A 93 -4.21 -1.96 -7.32
CA GLU A 93 -4.25 -0.50 -7.36
C GLU A 93 -4.09 0.07 -5.95
N VAL A 94 -3.08 0.92 -5.77
CA VAL A 94 -2.79 1.57 -4.50
C VAL A 94 -2.52 3.05 -4.74
N GLN A 95 -3.16 3.89 -3.93
CA GLN A 95 -2.85 5.31 -3.91
C GLN A 95 -1.55 5.55 -3.16
N GLY A 96 -0.69 6.36 -3.74
CA GLY A 96 0.57 6.79 -3.19
C GLY A 96 0.79 8.29 -3.41
N ARG A 97 2.01 8.72 -3.17
CA ARG A 97 2.46 10.10 -3.39
C ARG A 97 3.78 10.15 -4.12
N ILE A 98 3.98 11.24 -4.83
CA ILE A 98 5.27 11.57 -5.44
C ILE A 98 6.16 12.23 -4.39
N ASP A 99 7.43 11.86 -4.41
CA ASP A 99 8.48 12.55 -3.65
C ASP A 99 9.70 12.79 -4.56
N GLY A 100 10.51 13.80 -4.24
CA GLY A 100 11.82 13.96 -4.85
C GLY A 100 12.73 12.80 -4.46
N ASN A 101 13.75 12.55 -5.26
CA ASN A 101 14.76 11.54 -4.91
C ASN A 101 15.40 11.87 -3.55
N GLU A 102 15.59 13.15 -3.30
CA GLU A 102 16.12 13.67 -2.06
C GLU A 102 15.24 14.83 -1.59
N ASN A 103 14.71 14.74 -0.39
CA ASN A 103 13.93 15.78 0.28
C ASN A 103 14.58 15.99 1.65
N ILE A 104 15.36 17.05 1.76
CA ILE A 104 16.21 17.28 2.94
C ILE A 104 15.77 18.56 3.67
N ALA A 105 15.54 18.39 4.97
CA ALA A 105 15.40 19.49 5.90
C ALA A 105 16.80 19.94 6.36
N VAL A 106 17.16 21.17 6.09
CA VAL A 106 18.46 21.76 6.43
C VAL A 106 18.31 22.58 7.69
N SER A 107 19.13 22.29 8.68
CA SER A 107 19.22 23.05 9.93
C SER A 107 20.67 23.49 10.17
N PRO A 108 20.91 24.52 11.01
CA PRO A 108 22.26 24.92 11.40
C PRO A 108 23.02 23.74 12.01
N ARG A 109 24.33 23.71 11.83
CA ARG A 109 25.19 22.66 12.41
C ARG A 109 25.64 22.96 13.83
N ASN A 110 25.52 24.23 14.25
CA ASN A 110 25.89 24.68 15.58
C ASN A 110 24.70 24.66 16.57
N GLN A 111 24.99 24.99 17.83
CA GLN A 111 23.97 25.02 18.89
C GLN A 111 22.98 26.19 18.77
N GLY A 112 23.20 27.12 17.83
CA GLY A 112 22.29 28.21 17.52
C GLY A 112 22.98 29.57 17.31
N GLY A 113 22.28 30.45 16.60
CA GLY A 113 22.67 31.82 16.35
C GLY A 113 21.53 32.62 15.72
N VAL A 114 21.62 33.92 15.77
CA VAL A 114 20.65 34.82 15.15
C VAL A 114 20.94 34.91 13.64
N ILE A 115 19.92 34.70 12.82
CA ILE A 115 20.03 34.85 11.37
C ILE A 115 20.22 36.32 11.03
N THR A 116 21.32 36.64 10.36
CA THR A 116 21.64 38.03 9.92
C THR A 116 21.21 38.26 8.47
N LYS A 117 21.34 37.24 7.62
CA LYS A 117 20.98 37.32 6.21
C LYS A 117 20.43 35.99 5.71
N ILE A 118 19.48 36.06 4.81
CA ILE A 118 19.02 34.95 3.96
C ILE A 118 19.35 35.33 2.53
N LEU A 119 20.07 34.48 1.81
CA LEU A 119 20.67 34.78 0.49
C LEU A 119 19.92 34.12 -0.67
N VAL A 120 18.84 33.39 -0.38
CA VAL A 120 18.04 32.65 -1.35
C VAL A 120 16.55 32.87 -1.11
N HIS A 121 15.73 32.56 -2.11
CA HIS A 121 14.28 32.64 -2.05
C HIS A 121 13.67 31.27 -2.29
N GLU A 122 12.42 31.11 -1.90
CA GLU A 122 11.62 29.94 -2.29
C GLU A 122 11.52 29.87 -3.80
N GLY A 123 11.72 28.67 -4.34
CA GLY A 123 11.78 28.41 -5.78
C GLY A 123 13.18 28.51 -6.41
N ASP A 124 14.19 29.04 -5.69
CA ASP A 124 15.54 29.11 -6.22
C ASP A 124 16.18 27.73 -6.30
N TYR A 125 16.89 27.47 -7.41
CA TYR A 125 17.77 26.31 -7.54
C TYR A 125 19.12 26.60 -6.90
N VAL A 126 19.58 25.69 -6.04
CA VAL A 126 20.84 25.79 -5.31
C VAL A 126 21.75 24.60 -5.59
N ALA A 127 23.05 24.86 -5.61
CA ALA A 127 24.06 23.82 -5.73
C ALA A 127 24.54 23.35 -4.33
N SER A 128 24.99 22.12 -4.24
CA SER A 128 25.61 21.60 -3.02
C SER A 128 26.81 22.46 -2.60
N GLY A 129 26.85 22.87 -1.32
CA GLY A 129 27.84 23.79 -0.75
C GLY A 129 27.46 25.27 -0.89
N GLN A 130 26.42 25.64 -1.66
CA GLN A 130 25.99 27.02 -1.76
C GLN A 130 25.48 27.56 -0.44
N VAL A 131 25.87 28.81 -0.11
CA VAL A 131 25.43 29.52 1.11
C VAL A 131 23.96 29.91 0.97
N LEU A 132 23.15 29.51 1.95
CA LEU A 132 21.71 29.83 2.02
C LEU A 132 21.42 30.98 2.98
N ALA A 133 22.07 30.96 4.15
CA ALA A 133 21.93 31.99 5.18
C ALA A 133 23.20 32.15 5.99
N GLU A 134 23.36 33.32 6.56
CA GLU A 134 24.42 33.67 7.51
C GLU A 134 23.82 33.94 8.89
N MET A 135 24.50 33.43 9.92
CA MET A 135 24.22 33.74 11.34
C MET A 135 25.25 34.71 11.86
N ASP A 136 24.91 35.38 12.94
CA ASP A 136 25.81 36.28 13.63
C ASP A 136 27.05 35.53 14.12
N ALA A 137 28.21 35.95 13.65
CA ALA A 137 29.52 35.44 14.01
C ALA A 137 30.50 36.58 14.36
N GLU A 138 30.02 37.80 14.60
CA GLU A 138 30.90 38.98 14.75
C GLU A 138 31.85 38.84 15.93
N VAL A 139 31.35 38.35 17.07
CA VAL A 139 32.19 38.13 18.27
C VAL A 139 33.28 37.06 17.98
N MET A 140 32.93 35.99 17.24
CA MET A 140 33.88 34.93 16.87
C MET A 140 34.93 35.44 15.89
N LYS A 141 34.57 36.30 14.96
CA LYS A 141 35.53 36.94 14.00
C LYS A 141 36.49 37.86 14.73
N GLN A 142 36.02 38.63 15.75
CA GLN A 142 36.87 39.44 16.58
C GLN A 142 37.86 38.59 17.38
N GLN A 143 37.39 37.53 18.03
CA GLN A 143 38.24 36.58 18.76
C GLN A 143 39.29 35.90 17.83
N LEU A 144 38.89 35.58 16.59
CA LEU A 144 39.82 35.04 15.59
C LEU A 144 40.94 36.02 15.25
N THR A 145 40.60 37.30 15.14
CA THR A 145 41.60 38.37 14.92
C THR A 145 42.58 38.45 16.06
N ASP A 146 42.10 38.39 17.30
CA ASP A 146 42.94 38.43 18.49
C ASP A 146 43.84 37.21 18.59
N LEU A 147 43.33 36.01 18.29
CA LEU A 147 44.15 34.79 18.24
C LEU A 147 45.20 34.84 17.13
N LYS A 148 44.90 35.41 15.96
CA LYS A 148 45.87 35.57 14.85
C LYS A 148 47.00 36.55 15.28
N ASN A 149 46.69 37.63 15.96
CA ASN A 149 47.70 38.55 16.53
C ASN A 149 48.55 37.82 17.55
N LYS A 150 47.94 37.02 18.44
CA LYS A 150 48.68 36.20 19.41
C LYS A 150 49.57 35.18 18.74
N LEU A 151 49.12 34.51 17.64
CA LEU A 151 49.89 33.57 16.88
C LEU A 151 51.16 34.21 16.31
N ALA A 152 51.05 35.42 15.74
CA ALA A 152 52.22 36.12 15.22
C ALA A 152 53.29 36.35 16.32
N PHE A 153 52.88 36.75 17.54
CA PHE A 153 53.77 36.94 18.67
C PHE A 153 54.43 35.64 19.13
N VAL A 154 53.68 34.57 19.38
CA VAL A 154 54.25 33.28 19.86
C VAL A 154 55.07 32.61 18.78
N THR A 155 54.79 32.83 17.46
CA THR A 155 55.61 32.35 16.37
C THR A 155 56.95 33.03 16.34
N ASP A 156 57.04 34.36 16.60
CA ASP A 156 58.33 35.06 16.72
C ASP A 156 59.17 34.50 17.87
N ILE A 157 58.53 34.25 19.03
CA ILE A 157 59.21 33.63 20.18
C ILE A 157 59.73 32.23 19.79
N PHE A 158 58.88 31.40 19.17
CA PHE A 158 59.28 30.06 18.72
C PHE A 158 60.47 30.10 17.77
N ASN A 159 60.44 30.98 16.78
CA ASN A 159 61.49 31.12 15.79
C ASN A 159 62.84 31.51 16.45
N ARG A 160 62.79 32.42 17.42
CA ARG A 160 64.00 32.80 18.20
C ARG A 160 64.54 31.65 19.05
N GLN A 161 63.66 30.92 19.75
CA GLN A 161 64.04 29.78 20.55
C GLN A 161 64.60 28.62 19.68
N LYS A 162 64.00 28.40 18.51
CA LYS A 162 64.45 27.45 17.51
C LYS A 162 65.84 27.80 17.00
N ALA A 163 66.07 29.07 16.62
CA ALA A 163 67.38 29.51 16.13
C ALA A 163 68.48 29.35 17.18
N LEU A 164 68.21 29.59 18.46
CA LEU A 164 69.13 29.32 19.56
C LEU A 164 69.41 27.82 19.75
N TRP A 165 68.33 27.01 19.74
CA TRP A 165 68.42 25.57 19.85
C TRP A 165 69.21 24.91 18.71
N ASP A 166 69.00 25.35 17.45
CA ASP A 166 69.73 24.90 16.28
C ASP A 166 71.23 25.17 16.37
N GLN A 167 71.61 26.29 17.09
CA GLN A 167 73.01 26.64 17.42
C GLN A 167 73.52 25.95 18.67
N LYS A 168 72.76 25.03 19.27
CA LYS A 168 73.03 24.36 20.55
C LYS A 168 73.19 25.32 21.74
N ILE A 169 72.52 26.48 21.69
CA ILE A 169 72.48 27.49 22.74
C ILE A 169 71.07 27.44 23.37
N GLY A 170 70.99 27.32 24.70
CA GLY A 170 69.71 27.31 25.42
C GLY A 170 69.25 25.95 25.87
N SER A 171 68.02 25.93 26.44
CA SER A 171 67.38 24.72 26.99
C SER A 171 66.39 24.11 26.01
N GLU A 172 66.45 22.79 25.83
CA GLU A 172 65.46 22.01 25.08
C GLU A 172 64.03 22.29 25.59
N LEU A 173 63.86 22.41 26.91
CA LEU A 173 62.60 22.71 27.52
C LEU A 173 62.01 24.04 27.05
N GLN A 174 62.86 25.09 26.88
CA GLN A 174 62.41 26.38 26.37
C GLN A 174 61.97 26.30 24.90
N TYR A 175 62.71 25.58 24.08
CA TYR A 175 62.33 25.32 22.68
C TYR A 175 61.00 24.58 22.60
N LEU A 176 60.86 23.43 23.34
CA LEU A 176 59.65 22.63 23.35
C LEU A 176 58.44 23.41 23.88
N LYS A 177 58.64 24.24 24.91
CA LYS A 177 57.58 25.11 25.45
C LYS A 177 57.12 26.13 24.40
N ALA A 178 58.05 26.83 23.74
CA ALA A 178 57.69 27.82 22.72
C ALA A 178 57.00 27.18 21.52
N LYS A 179 57.40 25.95 21.14
CA LYS A 179 56.73 25.15 20.11
C LYS A 179 55.34 24.80 20.52
N ASN A 180 55.13 24.27 21.69
CA ASN A 180 53.80 23.90 22.21
C ASN A 180 52.86 25.11 22.33
N ASP A 181 53.38 26.26 22.81
CA ASP A 181 52.60 27.50 22.92
C ASP A 181 52.11 27.96 21.52
N MET A 182 52.98 27.92 20.50
CA MET A 182 52.59 28.25 19.13
C MET A 182 51.57 27.25 18.54
N GLU A 183 51.79 25.96 18.68
CA GLU A 183 50.91 24.90 18.18
C GLU A 183 49.52 24.98 18.87
N SER A 184 49.48 25.26 20.18
CA SER A 184 48.25 25.45 20.95
C SER A 184 47.39 26.60 20.41
N VAL A 185 48.01 27.73 20.06
CA VAL A 185 47.31 28.87 19.45
C VAL A 185 46.82 28.55 18.05
N GLN A 186 47.62 27.80 17.25
CA GLN A 186 47.21 27.35 15.93
C GLN A 186 45.97 26.45 16.01
N TYR A 187 45.94 25.50 16.94
CA TYR A 187 44.75 24.64 17.15
C TYR A 187 43.53 25.45 17.60
N GLY A 188 43.75 26.47 18.47
CA GLY A 188 42.68 27.38 18.87
C GLY A 188 42.11 28.15 17.69
N ILE A 189 42.94 28.64 16.79
CA ILE A 189 42.49 29.31 15.54
C ILE A 189 41.68 28.34 14.67
N ALA A 190 42.16 27.14 14.40
CA ALA A 190 41.49 26.15 13.59
C ALA A 190 40.10 25.83 14.16
N THR A 191 40.01 25.66 15.49
CA THR A 191 38.74 25.41 16.18
C THR A 191 37.75 26.58 15.99
N LEU A 192 38.23 27.80 16.13
CA LEU A 192 37.36 28.98 15.98
C LEU A 192 36.95 29.25 14.55
N GLU A 193 37.83 28.97 13.57
CA GLU A 193 37.49 29.01 12.13
C GLU A 193 36.43 27.96 11.78
N ASP A 194 36.46 26.76 12.39
CA ASP A 194 35.41 25.75 12.24
C ASP A 194 34.08 26.24 12.81
N GLN A 195 34.08 26.86 13.97
CA GLN A 195 32.88 27.44 14.59
C GLN A 195 32.29 28.57 13.72
N ILE A 196 33.11 29.43 13.14
CA ILE A 196 32.68 30.47 12.19
C ILE A 196 32.10 29.82 10.91
N ARG A 197 32.70 28.74 10.39
CA ARG A 197 32.12 27.99 9.26
C ARG A 197 30.77 27.41 9.58
N MET A 198 30.54 26.93 10.83
CA MET A 198 29.23 26.43 11.26
C MET A 198 28.17 27.53 11.44
N SER A 199 28.58 28.82 11.45
CA SER A 199 27.64 29.97 11.46
C SER A 199 27.09 30.27 10.07
N VAL A 200 27.45 29.52 9.06
CA VAL A 200 26.92 29.61 7.70
C VAL A 200 26.10 28.36 7.40
N ILE A 201 24.85 28.55 6.97
CA ILE A 201 23.98 27.45 6.56
C ILE A 201 24.19 27.25 5.06
N THR A 202 24.58 26.03 4.68
CA THR A 202 24.84 25.67 3.26
C THR A 202 23.93 24.56 2.79
N ALA A 203 23.65 24.51 1.51
CA ALA A 203 22.91 23.43 0.87
C ALA A 203 23.72 22.10 0.91
N PRO A 204 23.20 21.00 1.46
CA PRO A 204 23.91 19.72 1.45
C PRO A 204 23.82 18.99 0.12
N ILE A 205 22.83 19.31 -0.71
CA ILE A 205 22.53 18.69 -2.01
C ILE A 205 22.23 19.76 -3.05
N ASN A 206 22.26 19.39 -4.33
CA ASN A 206 21.68 20.18 -5.39
C ASN A 206 20.15 20.03 -5.37
N GLY A 207 19.41 21.10 -5.55
CA GLY A 207 17.94 21.05 -5.56
C GLY A 207 17.29 22.41 -5.55
N THR A 208 15.98 22.42 -5.41
CA THR A 208 15.16 23.64 -5.32
C THR A 208 14.77 23.89 -3.88
N ILE A 209 14.81 25.15 -3.45
CA ILE A 209 14.31 25.58 -2.14
C ILE A 209 12.78 25.56 -2.19
N GLU A 210 12.17 24.68 -1.40
CA GLU A 210 10.70 24.56 -1.33
C GLU A 210 10.08 25.44 -0.25
N ASP A 211 10.81 25.64 0.87
CA ASP A 211 10.29 26.34 2.02
C ASP A 211 11.43 26.96 2.84
N ILE A 212 11.22 28.17 3.33
CA ILE A 212 12.15 28.93 4.20
C ILE A 212 11.41 29.35 5.48
N PRO A 213 11.21 28.44 6.45
CA PRO A 213 10.47 28.74 7.68
C PRO A 213 11.14 29.78 8.58
N ILE A 214 12.45 29.98 8.45
CA ILE A 214 13.20 30.94 9.27
C ILE A 214 13.12 32.37 8.70
N LYS A 215 13.33 33.37 9.59
CA LYS A 215 13.37 34.78 9.24
C LYS A 215 14.63 35.44 9.76
N VAL A 216 15.07 36.50 9.07
CA VAL A 216 16.14 37.38 9.56
C VAL A 216 15.77 37.92 10.95
N GLY A 217 16.72 37.92 11.88
CA GLY A 217 16.54 38.29 13.29
C GLY A 217 16.04 37.14 14.19
N GLN A 218 15.67 36.00 13.63
CA GLN A 218 15.24 34.82 14.38
C GLN A 218 16.45 33.97 14.80
N MET A 219 16.36 33.34 15.98
CA MET A 219 17.34 32.35 16.43
C MET A 219 17.09 31.01 15.71
N ALA A 220 18.10 30.50 15.06
CA ALA A 220 18.08 29.16 14.46
C ALA A 220 19.08 28.23 15.15
N SER A 221 18.73 26.96 15.35
CA SER A 221 19.52 26.00 16.12
C SER A 221 19.34 24.59 15.54
N SER A 222 20.34 23.74 15.67
CA SER A 222 20.26 22.30 15.36
C SER A 222 19.21 21.57 16.21
N ALA A 223 18.87 22.10 17.39
CA ALA A 223 17.85 21.53 18.28
C ALA A 223 16.42 22.04 17.95
N SER A 224 16.26 22.95 17.00
CA SER A 224 14.94 23.46 16.60
C SER A 224 14.13 22.35 15.93
N PRO A 225 12.85 22.15 16.30
CA PRO A 225 11.96 21.22 15.60
C PRO A 225 11.58 21.70 14.20
N ILE A 226 11.79 23.00 13.90
CA ILE A 226 11.52 23.60 12.59
C ILE A 226 12.85 23.73 11.87
N PRO A 227 13.01 23.11 10.68
CA PRO A 227 14.23 23.25 9.87
C PRO A 227 14.38 24.70 9.38
N ALA A 228 15.60 25.08 9.03
CA ALA A 228 15.86 26.39 8.46
C ALA A 228 15.41 26.46 6.99
N PHE A 229 15.66 25.42 6.22
CA PHE A 229 15.31 25.31 4.82
C PHE A 229 14.81 23.90 4.50
N ARG A 230 13.98 23.80 3.48
CA ARG A 230 13.63 22.54 2.82
C ARG A 230 14.11 22.56 1.39
N ILE A 231 14.96 21.59 1.03
CA ILE A 231 15.51 21.45 -0.31
C ILE A 231 15.02 20.15 -0.91
N VAL A 232 14.45 20.19 -2.11
CA VAL A 232 13.97 19.01 -2.83
C VAL A 232 14.69 18.88 -4.16
N ASN A 233 15.13 17.66 -4.45
CA ASN A 233 15.77 17.32 -5.72
C ASN A 233 14.85 16.42 -6.54
N PHE A 234 14.30 16.94 -7.63
CA PHE A 234 13.47 16.22 -8.59
C PHE A 234 14.24 15.75 -9.84
N SER A 235 15.57 15.71 -9.83
CA SER A 235 16.34 15.13 -10.95
C SER A 235 15.94 13.68 -11.22
N LYS A 236 15.55 12.99 -10.18
CA LYS A 236 14.80 11.72 -10.18
C LYS A 236 13.62 11.88 -9.23
N ALA A 237 12.49 11.37 -9.64
CA ALA A 237 11.30 11.29 -8.80
C ALA A 237 11.07 9.86 -8.34
N LYS A 238 10.32 9.71 -7.27
CA LYS A 238 9.86 8.42 -6.78
C LYS A 238 8.39 8.50 -6.38
N ALA A 239 7.65 7.46 -6.73
CA ALA A 239 6.32 7.24 -6.21
C ALA A 239 6.42 6.31 -5.00
N LEU A 240 5.84 6.72 -3.89
CA LEU A 240 5.78 5.98 -2.63
C LEU A 240 4.34 5.58 -2.37
N ALA A 241 4.10 4.30 -2.11
CA ALA A 241 2.77 3.81 -1.74
C ALA A 241 2.85 2.81 -0.58
N ASP A 242 1.85 2.86 0.28
CA ASP A 242 1.68 1.93 1.39
C ASP A 242 0.74 0.80 0.96
N VAL A 243 1.30 -0.36 0.68
CA VAL A 243 0.57 -1.54 0.17
C VAL A 243 0.13 -2.43 1.33
N GLY A 244 -1.11 -2.89 1.32
CA GLY A 244 -1.65 -3.76 2.37
C GLY A 244 -0.92 -5.09 2.51
N GLU A 245 -0.76 -5.57 3.75
CA GLU A 245 -0.08 -6.83 4.12
C GLU A 245 -0.55 -8.04 3.30
N ALA A 246 -1.84 -8.09 2.93
CA ALA A 246 -2.41 -9.18 2.13
C ALA A 246 -1.70 -9.38 0.77
N TYR A 247 -1.02 -8.37 0.27
CA TYR A 247 -0.27 -8.41 -1.00
C TYR A 247 1.23 -8.65 -0.81
N SER A 248 1.72 -8.85 0.42
CA SER A 248 3.16 -8.97 0.73
C SER A 248 3.85 -10.14 0.02
N ALA A 249 3.11 -11.23 -0.25
CA ALA A 249 3.64 -12.38 -1.00
C ALA A 249 3.67 -12.14 -2.52
N LYS A 250 2.85 -11.20 -3.03
CA LYS A 250 2.64 -10.95 -4.44
C LYS A 250 3.50 -9.83 -5.00
N VAL A 251 3.74 -8.76 -4.20
CA VAL A 251 4.48 -7.58 -4.64
C VAL A 251 5.96 -7.72 -4.30
N LYS A 252 6.81 -7.60 -5.32
CA LYS A 252 8.27 -7.76 -5.21
C LYS A 252 9.00 -6.67 -5.98
N THR A 253 10.23 -6.42 -5.58
CA THR A 253 11.15 -5.60 -6.37
C THR A 253 11.33 -6.19 -7.77
N GLY A 254 11.21 -5.35 -8.81
CA GLY A 254 11.28 -5.71 -10.21
C GLY A 254 9.92 -5.91 -10.88
N ASP A 255 8.82 -6.00 -10.12
CA ASP A 255 7.48 -6.13 -10.68
C ASP A 255 7.13 -4.91 -11.53
N GLN A 256 6.42 -5.14 -12.62
CA GLN A 256 5.95 -4.07 -13.50
C GLN A 256 4.86 -3.27 -12.80
N VAL A 257 4.95 -1.95 -12.88
CA VAL A 257 4.01 -1.02 -12.29
C VAL A 257 3.72 0.12 -13.25
N LYS A 258 2.45 0.50 -13.36
CA LYS A 258 2.02 1.71 -14.03
C LYS A 258 1.78 2.77 -12.97
N VAL A 259 2.50 3.87 -13.07
CA VAL A 259 2.37 5.05 -12.19
C VAL A 259 1.48 6.05 -12.91
N TYR A 260 0.23 6.15 -12.51
CA TYR A 260 -0.71 7.12 -13.04
C TYR A 260 -0.72 8.37 -12.17
N LEU A 261 -0.57 9.52 -12.79
CA LEU A 261 -0.56 10.86 -12.19
C LEU A 261 -1.86 11.58 -12.55
N PRO A 262 -2.90 11.57 -11.72
CA PRO A 262 -4.23 12.08 -12.05
C PRO A 262 -4.21 13.56 -12.44
N ASP A 263 -3.42 14.38 -11.72
CA ASP A 263 -3.35 15.82 -11.93
C ASP A 263 -2.70 16.21 -13.26
N LEU A 264 -1.78 15.38 -13.74
CA LEU A 264 -1.08 15.57 -15.02
C LEU A 264 -1.73 14.78 -16.17
N LYS A 265 -2.66 13.86 -15.84
CA LYS A 265 -3.29 12.91 -16.79
C LYS A 265 -2.26 12.10 -17.57
N ASP A 266 -1.16 11.75 -16.92
CA ASP A 266 -0.05 11.03 -17.51
C ASP A 266 0.14 9.67 -16.80
N GLU A 267 0.64 8.67 -17.54
CA GLU A 267 0.89 7.32 -17.04
C GLU A 267 2.29 6.87 -17.48
N LEU A 268 3.10 6.47 -16.52
CA LEU A 268 4.44 5.94 -16.72
C LEU A 268 4.46 4.44 -16.44
N THR A 269 5.14 3.67 -17.29
CA THR A 269 5.35 2.24 -17.05
C THR A 269 6.76 2.03 -16.56
N GLU A 270 6.87 1.59 -15.30
CA GLU A 270 8.11 1.46 -14.56
C GLU A 270 8.18 0.11 -13.84
N ARG A 271 9.17 -0.05 -12.98
CA ARG A 271 9.31 -1.22 -12.13
C ARG A 271 9.42 -0.83 -10.67
N VAL A 272 8.90 -1.68 -9.79
CA VAL A 272 9.10 -1.56 -8.34
C VAL A 272 10.60 -1.59 -8.06
N THR A 273 11.14 -0.49 -7.54
CA THR A 273 12.56 -0.36 -7.18
C THR A 273 12.84 -0.90 -5.79
N PHE A 274 11.88 -0.75 -4.89
CA PHE A 274 11.98 -1.25 -3.54
C PHE A 274 10.61 -1.71 -3.01
N ALA A 275 10.57 -2.87 -2.37
CA ALA A 275 9.43 -3.37 -1.61
C ALA A 275 9.92 -3.73 -0.21
N SER A 276 9.39 -3.04 0.80
CA SER A 276 9.81 -3.20 2.20
C SER A 276 9.46 -4.60 2.71
N LYS A 277 10.40 -5.20 3.47
CA LYS A 277 10.15 -6.42 4.24
C LYS A 277 9.56 -6.13 5.63
N TYR A 278 9.52 -4.85 6.02
CA TYR A 278 8.93 -4.40 7.27
C TYR A 278 7.46 -4.03 7.04
N ILE A 279 6.59 -4.65 7.83
CA ILE A 279 5.16 -4.31 7.87
C ILE A 279 4.94 -3.37 9.05
N ASN A 280 4.37 -2.21 8.77
CA ASN A 280 3.99 -1.25 9.81
C ASN A 280 2.85 -1.85 10.65
N PRO A 281 3.03 -2.03 11.96
CA PRO A 281 2.04 -2.71 12.80
C PRO A 281 0.77 -1.87 13.03
N THR A 282 0.84 -0.56 12.82
CA THR A 282 -0.28 0.36 13.08
C THR A 282 -1.33 0.29 11.98
N ASN A 283 -0.91 0.32 10.72
CA ASN A 283 -1.80 0.35 9.55
C ASN A 283 -1.77 -0.94 8.71
N ARG A 284 -0.94 -1.93 9.09
CA ARG A 284 -0.80 -3.21 8.38
C ARG A 284 -0.44 -3.04 6.90
N THR A 285 0.50 -2.13 6.62
CA THR A 285 1.02 -1.89 5.27
C THR A 285 2.53 -2.03 5.22
N PHE A 286 3.06 -2.22 4.03
CA PHE A 286 4.49 -2.14 3.73
C PHE A 286 4.74 -1.13 2.62
N LEU A 287 5.88 -0.44 2.69
CA LEU A 287 6.25 0.58 1.73
C LEU A 287 6.71 -0.04 0.41
N VAL A 288 6.18 0.48 -0.69
CA VAL A 288 6.64 0.22 -2.05
C VAL A 288 7.13 1.53 -2.66
N GLU A 289 8.29 1.47 -3.29
CA GLU A 289 8.91 2.60 -3.98
C GLU A 289 9.12 2.28 -5.46
N VAL A 290 8.81 3.26 -6.30
CA VAL A 290 9.02 3.21 -7.75
C VAL A 290 9.78 4.47 -8.14
N ALA A 291 11.07 4.33 -8.44
CA ALA A 291 11.90 5.44 -8.88
C ALA A 291 11.84 5.57 -10.41
N PHE A 292 11.70 6.79 -10.89
CA PHE A 292 11.64 7.10 -12.33
C PHE A 292 12.25 8.45 -12.64
N ALA A 293 12.68 8.64 -13.89
CA ALA A 293 13.15 9.91 -14.39
C ALA A 293 12.00 10.59 -15.18
N ALA A 294 11.64 11.78 -14.76
CA ALA A 294 10.57 12.53 -15.41
C ALA A 294 10.96 14.02 -15.61
N PRO A 295 12.02 14.31 -16.39
CA PRO A 295 12.58 15.65 -16.51
C PRO A 295 11.60 16.67 -17.14
N ASN A 296 10.58 16.19 -17.85
CA ASN A 296 9.59 17.02 -18.53
C ASN A 296 8.27 17.16 -17.76
N LEU A 297 8.12 16.47 -16.62
CA LEU A 297 6.91 16.53 -15.81
C LEU A 297 7.06 17.57 -14.70
N ASN A 298 6.06 18.42 -14.57
CA ASN A 298 6.02 19.44 -13.52
C ASN A 298 5.57 18.80 -12.19
N LEU A 299 6.44 17.96 -11.63
CA LEU A 299 6.15 17.20 -10.40
C LEU A 299 6.29 18.09 -9.16
N ARG A 300 5.46 17.79 -8.18
CA ARG A 300 5.54 18.42 -6.85
C ARG A 300 5.58 17.32 -5.78
N ALA A 301 6.28 17.59 -4.68
CA ALA A 301 6.28 16.72 -3.53
C ALA A 301 4.84 16.56 -2.99
N ASN A 302 4.50 15.35 -2.56
CA ASN A 302 3.18 14.94 -2.09
C ASN A 302 2.04 14.97 -3.13
N MET A 303 2.35 15.18 -4.43
CA MET A 303 1.37 14.99 -5.51
C MET A 303 0.84 13.54 -5.47
N ILE A 304 -0.44 13.36 -5.71
CA ILE A 304 -1.07 12.05 -5.73
C ILE A 304 -0.58 11.23 -6.92
N ALA A 305 -0.25 9.98 -6.67
CA ALA A 305 0.05 8.98 -7.69
C ALA A 305 -0.78 7.71 -7.43
N VAL A 306 -1.27 7.07 -8.48
CA VAL A 306 -1.91 5.76 -8.39
C VAL A 306 -0.95 4.72 -8.97
N LEU A 307 -0.49 3.81 -8.12
CA LEU A 307 0.37 2.71 -8.52
C LEU A 307 -0.50 1.49 -8.85
N ARG A 308 -0.42 1.03 -10.10
CA ARG A 308 -1.05 -0.20 -10.58
C ARG A 308 0.04 -1.25 -10.72
N ILE A 309 0.23 -2.08 -9.70
CA ILE A 309 1.27 -3.10 -9.64
C ILE A 309 0.73 -4.37 -10.25
N LYS A 310 1.38 -4.88 -11.29
CA LYS A 310 0.95 -6.12 -11.96
C LYS A 310 1.31 -7.32 -11.09
N ASP A 311 0.29 -8.05 -10.59
CA ASP A 311 0.47 -9.25 -9.77
C ASP A 311 0.07 -10.54 -10.46
N TYR A 312 -0.58 -10.45 -11.63
CA TYR A 312 -0.98 -11.61 -12.42
C TYR A 312 -1.02 -11.30 -13.92
N GLU A 313 -0.58 -12.26 -14.73
CA GLU A 313 -0.66 -12.20 -16.20
C GLU A 313 -0.95 -13.60 -16.75
N ASN A 314 -1.93 -13.69 -17.64
CA ASN A 314 -2.17 -14.86 -18.48
C ASN A 314 -2.36 -14.41 -19.94
N ARG A 315 -1.44 -14.83 -20.81
CA ARG A 315 -1.43 -14.41 -22.21
C ARG A 315 -2.43 -15.13 -23.08
N ALA A 316 -3.01 -16.20 -22.59
CA ALA A 316 -3.95 -17.05 -23.32
C ALA A 316 -5.20 -17.34 -22.48
N ALA A 317 -5.67 -16.34 -21.74
CA ALA A 317 -6.84 -16.44 -20.87
C ALA A 317 -8.14 -16.39 -21.70
N ILE A 318 -9.13 -17.16 -21.28
CA ILE A 318 -10.52 -16.95 -21.66
C ILE A 318 -11.13 -16.06 -20.58
N ALA A 319 -11.33 -14.78 -20.90
CA ALA A 319 -11.92 -13.81 -19.97
C ALA A 319 -13.27 -13.33 -20.49
N ILE A 320 -14.27 -13.37 -19.62
CA ILE A 320 -15.64 -12.99 -19.94
C ILE A 320 -16.14 -11.92 -18.96
N PRO A 321 -17.10 -11.07 -19.35
CA PRO A 321 -17.75 -10.17 -18.44
C PRO A 321 -18.34 -10.91 -17.24
N GLN A 322 -18.05 -10.39 -16.03
CA GLN A 322 -18.47 -11.02 -14.77
C GLN A 322 -19.99 -11.25 -14.69
N ASN A 323 -20.78 -10.39 -15.32
CA ASN A 323 -22.24 -10.48 -15.34
C ASN A 323 -22.78 -11.66 -16.16
N TYR A 324 -21.97 -12.32 -17.01
CA TYR A 324 -22.40 -13.54 -17.73
C TYR A 324 -22.37 -14.77 -16.85
N ILE A 325 -21.60 -14.71 -15.73
CA ILE A 325 -21.46 -15.82 -14.81
C ILE A 325 -22.65 -15.84 -13.85
N GLN A 326 -23.40 -16.92 -13.92
CA GLN A 326 -24.53 -17.20 -13.02
C GLN A 326 -24.09 -18.16 -11.92
N LYS A 327 -24.80 -18.14 -10.79
CA LYS A 327 -24.54 -19.05 -9.67
C LYS A 327 -25.78 -19.90 -9.39
N SER A 328 -25.56 -21.21 -9.26
CA SER A 328 -26.55 -22.16 -8.78
C SER A 328 -26.15 -22.62 -7.37
N PRO A 329 -27.08 -22.73 -6.42
CA PRO A 329 -26.78 -23.24 -5.09
C PRO A 329 -26.19 -24.65 -5.10
N ASP A 330 -26.62 -25.49 -6.06
CA ASP A 330 -26.27 -26.91 -6.10
C ASP A 330 -25.08 -27.20 -7.02
N GLU A 331 -24.89 -26.41 -8.09
CA GLU A 331 -23.94 -26.73 -9.16
C GLU A 331 -22.78 -25.72 -9.27
N GLY A 332 -22.81 -24.63 -8.51
CA GLY A 332 -21.77 -23.62 -8.52
C GLY A 332 -21.93 -22.57 -9.61
N SER A 333 -20.83 -22.09 -10.18
CA SER A 333 -20.83 -21.08 -11.23
C SER A 333 -21.01 -21.71 -12.61
N PHE A 334 -21.84 -21.08 -13.45
CA PHE A 334 -22.10 -21.55 -14.79
C PHE A 334 -22.36 -20.39 -15.76
N VAL A 335 -22.28 -20.69 -17.05
CA VAL A 335 -22.65 -19.80 -18.15
C VAL A 335 -23.49 -20.57 -19.18
N PHE A 336 -24.19 -19.86 -20.04
CA PHE A 336 -24.84 -20.46 -21.21
C PHE A 336 -23.99 -20.26 -22.46
N VAL A 337 -23.82 -21.35 -23.23
CA VAL A 337 -23.20 -21.34 -24.53
C VAL A 337 -24.21 -21.80 -25.60
N ALA A 338 -24.15 -21.20 -26.75
CA ALA A 338 -24.96 -21.63 -27.90
C ALA A 338 -24.29 -22.79 -28.60
N VAL A 339 -25.03 -23.90 -28.75
CA VAL A 339 -24.58 -25.08 -29.48
C VAL A 339 -25.53 -25.26 -30.67
N ASP A 340 -24.96 -25.63 -31.82
CA ASP A 340 -25.72 -25.98 -33.04
C ASP A 340 -25.52 -27.48 -33.33
N GLU A 341 -26.54 -28.26 -33.09
CA GLU A 341 -26.54 -29.69 -33.35
C GLU A 341 -27.61 -29.99 -34.40
N ASN A 342 -27.21 -30.40 -35.61
CA ASN A 342 -28.09 -30.77 -36.69
C ASN A 342 -29.09 -29.65 -37.10
N GLY A 343 -28.63 -28.40 -37.07
CA GLY A 343 -29.46 -27.23 -37.40
C GLY A 343 -30.41 -26.80 -36.29
N LYS A 344 -30.34 -27.43 -35.11
CA LYS A 344 -31.06 -27.00 -33.93
C LYS A 344 -30.12 -26.21 -32.98
N LYS A 345 -30.39 -24.93 -32.84
CA LYS A 345 -29.65 -24.06 -31.95
C LYS A 345 -30.22 -24.13 -30.54
N THR A 346 -29.39 -24.53 -29.57
CA THR A 346 -29.79 -24.69 -28.17
C THR A 346 -28.83 -24.00 -27.24
N ALA A 347 -29.37 -23.55 -26.07
CA ALA A 347 -28.57 -23.03 -25.00
C ALA A 347 -28.08 -24.17 -24.10
N LEU A 348 -26.78 -24.40 -24.05
CA LEU A 348 -26.18 -25.41 -23.19
C LEU A 348 -25.60 -24.72 -21.94
N LYS A 349 -26.01 -25.21 -20.78
CA LYS A 349 -25.43 -24.81 -19.50
C LYS A 349 -24.06 -25.45 -19.33
N LYS A 350 -22.99 -24.62 -19.25
CA LYS A 350 -21.63 -25.10 -18.97
C LYS A 350 -21.21 -24.63 -17.55
N ILE A 351 -20.84 -25.58 -16.70
CA ILE A 351 -20.25 -25.29 -15.40
C ILE A 351 -18.85 -24.75 -15.62
N VAL A 352 -18.53 -23.64 -14.93
CA VAL A 352 -17.24 -22.95 -15.08
C VAL A 352 -16.58 -22.74 -13.73
N THR A 353 -15.26 -22.67 -13.74
CA THR A 353 -14.47 -22.29 -12.59
C THR A 353 -13.95 -20.87 -12.81
N PRO A 354 -14.55 -19.84 -12.16
CA PRO A 354 -14.04 -18.49 -12.24
C PRO A 354 -12.68 -18.37 -11.54
N GLY A 355 -11.78 -17.68 -12.17
CA GLY A 355 -10.46 -17.31 -11.64
C GLY A 355 -10.43 -15.86 -11.14
N VAL A 356 -9.40 -15.13 -11.55
CA VAL A 356 -9.17 -13.74 -11.18
C VAL A 356 -10.16 -12.82 -11.91
N THR A 357 -10.67 -11.81 -11.20
CA THR A 357 -11.55 -10.77 -11.78
C THR A 357 -10.86 -9.42 -11.73
N TYR A 358 -10.84 -8.72 -12.86
CA TYR A 358 -10.30 -7.36 -12.96
C TYR A 358 -11.05 -6.57 -14.05
N ASN A 359 -11.32 -5.29 -13.80
CA ASN A 359 -12.03 -4.37 -14.71
C ASN A 359 -13.34 -4.95 -15.29
N GLY A 360 -14.13 -5.67 -14.46
CA GLY A 360 -15.41 -6.25 -14.88
C GLY A 360 -15.29 -7.52 -15.73
N LEU A 361 -14.09 -7.97 -16.04
CA LEU A 361 -13.80 -9.25 -16.70
C LEU A 361 -13.36 -10.28 -15.65
N THR A 362 -13.82 -11.51 -15.83
CA THR A 362 -13.40 -12.66 -15.01
C THR A 362 -12.74 -13.69 -15.91
N GLU A 363 -11.53 -14.08 -15.56
CA GLU A 363 -10.87 -15.22 -16.22
C GLU A 363 -11.59 -16.51 -15.84
N ILE A 364 -11.77 -17.39 -16.80
CA ILE A 364 -12.33 -18.72 -16.59
C ILE A 364 -11.21 -19.74 -16.69
N SER A 365 -10.88 -20.33 -15.53
CA SER A 365 -9.80 -21.31 -15.43
C SER A 365 -10.19 -22.69 -16.03
N ASN A 366 -11.49 -23.04 -15.98
CA ASN A 366 -11.98 -24.30 -16.49
C ASN A 366 -13.45 -24.21 -16.92
N GLY A 367 -13.87 -25.04 -17.90
CA GLY A 367 -15.26 -25.16 -18.36
C GLY A 367 -15.56 -24.47 -19.70
N LEU A 368 -14.68 -23.61 -20.21
CA LEU A 368 -14.82 -22.96 -21.52
C LEU A 368 -13.61 -23.24 -22.41
N SER A 369 -13.83 -23.22 -23.72
CA SER A 369 -12.81 -23.40 -24.72
C SER A 369 -12.85 -22.26 -25.76
N GLU A 370 -11.71 -22.04 -26.40
CA GLU A 370 -11.64 -21.12 -27.54
C GLU A 370 -12.61 -21.59 -28.66
N GLY A 371 -13.37 -20.64 -29.21
CA GLY A 371 -14.41 -20.92 -30.21
C GLY A 371 -15.79 -21.19 -29.62
N ASP A 372 -15.93 -21.40 -28.30
CA ASP A 372 -17.27 -21.48 -27.67
C ASP A 372 -18.05 -20.19 -27.94
N LYS A 373 -19.33 -20.33 -28.26
CA LYS A 373 -20.25 -19.22 -28.47
C LYS A 373 -21.00 -18.91 -27.19
N ILE A 374 -20.46 -17.97 -26.37
CA ILE A 374 -21.12 -17.57 -25.11
C ILE A 374 -22.36 -16.72 -25.42
N ILE A 375 -23.44 -16.94 -24.67
CA ILE A 375 -24.64 -16.12 -24.76
C ILE A 375 -24.42 -14.84 -23.91
N SER A 376 -24.31 -13.70 -24.60
CA SER A 376 -23.99 -12.40 -24.00
C SER A 376 -25.22 -11.56 -23.63
N ALA A 377 -26.40 -11.85 -24.22
CA ALA A 377 -27.66 -11.23 -23.83
C ALA A 377 -28.81 -12.23 -23.93
N GLY A 378 -29.84 -12.07 -23.11
CA GLY A 378 -31.00 -12.97 -23.03
C GLY A 378 -30.78 -14.21 -22.16
N TYR A 379 -29.63 -14.33 -21.49
CA TYR A 379 -29.23 -15.53 -20.73
C TYR A 379 -29.90 -15.72 -19.38
N LYS A 380 -30.55 -14.67 -18.80
CA LYS A 380 -31.07 -14.71 -17.42
C LYS A 380 -32.23 -15.69 -17.23
N ASP A 381 -33.06 -15.84 -18.25
CA ASP A 381 -34.30 -16.64 -18.22
C ASP A 381 -34.15 -17.95 -18.99
N LEU A 382 -32.92 -18.30 -19.42
CA LEU A 382 -32.66 -19.54 -20.13
C LEU A 382 -32.57 -20.74 -19.18
N TYR A 383 -33.05 -21.88 -19.68
CA TYR A 383 -32.80 -23.17 -19.08
C TYR A 383 -31.96 -24.07 -20.02
N ASN A 384 -31.36 -25.10 -19.45
CA ASN A 384 -30.48 -25.98 -20.19
C ASN A 384 -31.26 -26.74 -21.31
N GLY A 385 -30.78 -26.70 -22.53
CA GLY A 385 -31.42 -27.32 -23.69
C GLY A 385 -32.51 -26.48 -24.37
N GLN A 386 -32.72 -25.24 -23.94
CA GLN A 386 -33.72 -24.35 -24.54
C GLN A 386 -33.36 -23.97 -25.96
N PHE A 387 -34.38 -23.98 -26.88
CA PHE A 387 -34.19 -23.51 -28.24
C PHE A 387 -33.96 -22.00 -28.28
N ILE A 388 -32.96 -21.60 -29.02
CA ILE A 388 -32.52 -20.19 -29.15
C ILE A 388 -32.36 -19.82 -30.64
N GLU A 389 -32.43 -18.53 -30.89
CA GLU A 389 -32.11 -17.95 -32.21
C GLU A 389 -31.13 -16.80 -32.02
N PHE A 390 -30.09 -16.71 -32.86
CA PHE A 390 -29.04 -15.71 -32.81
C PHE A 390 -28.42 -15.45 -34.17
#